data_2417ae972e0f75f560bf261e57295698
#
_entry.id   2417ae972e0f75f560bf261e57295698
#
_cell.length_a   1.000
_cell.length_b   1.000
_cell.length_c   1.000
_cell.angle_alpha   90.00
_cell.angle_beta   90.00
_cell.angle_gamma   90.00
#
_symmetry.space_group_name_H-M   'P 1'
#
loop_
_entity.id
_entity.type
_entity.pdbx_description
1 polymer ?
#
loop_
_entity_poly.entity_id
_entity_poly.type
_entity_poly.pdbx_seq_one_letter_code
_entity_poly.pdbx_strand_id
1 'polypeptide(L)'
;AHRHRTQADALTLLDQIAPWHDRVPAIGLGGPEIGNPPSKFTTFFRTCQDNGFRTTIHAGEEGPAAYVRQALDLGVDRIDHGIACLTDPGLVRDLAERKIPLTVCPLSNLRLKVVPSLAQHPLKALMDAGVHVTVNSDDPPYFDGYVSENLIECQHALHLSKDDIVTLARNSFNAAFITQDEAAGALAQIDAYTANFR
;
A
#
# COMPACT_ATOMS: atom_id res chain seq x y z
N ALA A 1 5.82 9.52 9.69
CA ALA A 1 5.28 10.15 10.92
C ALA A 1 4.48 9.13 11.73
N HIS A 2 4.28 9.40 13.01
CA HIS A 2 3.56 8.51 13.92
C HIS A 2 2.15 9.04 14.21
N ARG A 3 1.12 8.31 13.82
CA ARG A 3 -0.26 8.77 13.89
C ARG A 3 -0.84 8.89 15.32
N HIS A 4 -0.25 8.20 16.31
CA HIS A 4 -0.62 8.34 17.71
C HIS A 4 -0.13 9.66 18.34
N ARG A 5 0.78 10.38 17.66
CA ARG A 5 1.25 11.71 18.06
C ARG A 5 0.37 12.81 17.49
N THR A 6 0.74 14.07 17.74
CA THR A 6 0.03 15.23 17.23
C THR A 6 0.44 15.56 15.79
N GLN A 7 -0.42 16.28 15.06
CA GLN A 7 -0.05 16.83 13.75
C GLN A 7 1.13 17.80 13.85
N ALA A 8 1.26 18.53 14.98
CA ALA A 8 2.38 19.43 15.22
C ALA A 8 3.71 18.66 15.28
N ASP A 9 3.74 17.49 15.93
CA ASP A 9 4.93 16.63 15.95
C ASP A 9 5.31 16.18 14.54
N ALA A 10 4.32 15.85 13.71
CA ALA A 10 4.56 15.45 12.32
C ALA A 10 5.10 16.59 11.46
N LEU A 11 4.61 17.82 11.65
CA LEU A 11 5.16 19.01 10.98
C LEU A 11 6.59 19.31 11.43
N THR A 12 6.88 19.18 12.73
CA THR A 12 8.26 19.30 13.25
C THR A 12 9.21 18.29 12.61
N LEU A 13 8.75 17.03 12.42
CA LEU A 13 9.53 16.01 11.72
C LEU A 13 9.81 16.45 10.26
N LEU A 14 8.82 17.01 9.58
CA LEU A 14 8.98 17.49 8.21
C LEU A 14 10.04 18.58 8.11
N ASP A 15 10.06 19.54 9.04
CA ASP A 15 11.10 20.57 9.12
C ASP A 15 12.49 19.97 9.32
N GLN A 16 12.60 18.91 10.14
CA GLN A 16 13.88 18.23 10.41
C GLN A 16 14.43 17.48 9.20
N ILE A 17 13.56 16.95 8.34
CA ILE A 17 13.99 16.21 7.13
C ILE A 17 14.16 17.11 5.91
N ALA A 18 13.72 18.36 5.95
CA ALA A 18 13.84 19.31 4.83
C ALA A 18 15.26 19.38 4.22
N PRO A 19 16.37 19.37 5.01
CA PRO A 19 17.73 19.34 4.46
C PRO A 19 18.08 18.08 3.66
N TRP A 20 17.26 17.01 3.76
CA TRP A 20 17.48 15.69 3.15
C TRP A 20 16.44 15.39 2.07
N HIS A 21 15.74 16.41 1.59
CA HIS A 21 14.62 16.26 0.64
C HIS A 21 15.02 15.47 -0.62
N ASP A 22 16.23 15.70 -1.13
CA ASP A 22 16.79 14.99 -2.28
C ASP A 22 17.02 13.49 -2.05
N ARG A 23 17.07 13.08 -0.79
CA ARG A 23 17.31 11.68 -0.36
C ARG A 23 16.08 10.99 0.21
N VAL A 24 15.01 11.75 0.45
CA VAL A 24 13.74 11.27 1.02
C VAL A 24 12.62 11.56 0.02
N PRO A 25 12.31 10.62 -0.88
CA PRO A 25 11.33 10.85 -1.95
C PRO A 25 9.88 10.86 -1.46
N ALA A 26 9.60 10.30 -0.29
CA ALA A 26 8.25 10.13 0.20
C ALA A 26 8.14 10.22 1.72
N ILE A 27 6.96 10.63 2.19
CA ILE A 27 6.61 10.74 3.60
C ILE A 27 5.41 9.83 3.88
N GLY A 28 5.53 9.00 4.91
CA GLY A 28 4.48 8.10 5.35
C GLY A 28 3.90 8.44 6.72
N LEU A 29 2.67 8.00 6.96
CA LEU A 29 2.01 8.03 8.26
C LEU A 29 1.62 6.61 8.68
N GLY A 30 2.19 6.12 9.78
CA GLY A 30 1.94 4.78 10.32
C GLY A 30 1.78 4.78 11.84
N GLY A 31 1.61 3.60 12.41
CA GLY A 31 1.38 3.35 13.83
C GLY A 31 -0.08 3.01 14.16
N PRO A 32 -0.47 2.91 15.43
CA PRO A 32 -1.78 2.42 15.85
C PRO A 32 -2.94 3.15 15.15
N GLU A 33 -3.72 2.41 14.37
CA GLU A 33 -4.72 3.00 13.49
C GLU A 33 -6.00 3.39 14.24
N ILE A 34 -6.45 2.53 15.15
CA ILE A 34 -7.71 2.73 15.88
C ILE A 34 -7.66 4.01 16.72
N GLY A 35 -8.65 4.88 16.54
CA GLY A 35 -8.75 6.18 17.24
C GLY A 35 -7.84 7.28 16.67
N ASN A 36 -7.04 7.00 15.65
CA ASN A 36 -6.15 7.95 15.02
C ASN A 36 -6.45 8.12 13.51
N PRO A 37 -7.58 8.72 13.13
CA PRO A 37 -8.01 8.83 11.74
C PRO A 37 -7.06 9.67 10.89
N PRO A 38 -6.96 9.41 9.57
CA PRO A 38 -6.18 10.21 8.63
C PRO A 38 -6.50 11.71 8.65
N SER A 39 -7.78 12.07 8.86
CA SER A 39 -8.24 13.45 8.92
C SER A 39 -7.56 14.32 10.00
N LYS A 40 -6.98 13.68 11.02
CA LYS A 40 -6.17 14.35 12.05
C LYS A 40 -4.89 15.01 11.47
N PHE A 41 -4.45 14.60 10.29
CA PHE A 41 -3.18 15.00 9.66
C PHE A 41 -3.35 15.78 8.35
N THR A 42 -4.50 16.42 8.14
CA THR A 42 -4.82 17.12 6.88
C THR A 42 -3.80 18.20 6.53
N THR A 43 -3.42 19.05 7.49
CA THR A 43 -2.41 20.09 7.26
C THR A 43 -1.03 19.50 6.96
N PHE A 44 -0.66 18.44 7.69
CA PHE A 44 0.61 17.74 7.48
C PHE A 44 0.74 17.19 6.04
N PHE A 45 -0.26 16.46 5.55
CA PHE A 45 -0.24 15.92 4.18
C PHE A 45 -0.22 17.01 3.12
N ARG A 46 -1.01 18.08 3.31
CA ARG A 46 -0.96 19.23 2.41
C ARG A 46 0.43 19.85 2.38
N THR A 47 1.05 20.06 3.54
CA THR A 47 2.42 20.61 3.62
C THR A 47 3.43 19.68 2.95
N CYS A 48 3.33 18.36 3.09
CA CYS A 48 4.18 17.41 2.38
C CYS A 48 4.05 17.57 0.85
N GLN A 49 2.82 17.62 0.34
CA GLN A 49 2.51 17.76 -1.08
C GLN A 49 2.99 19.11 -1.64
N ASP A 50 2.77 20.21 -0.91
CA ASP A 50 3.22 21.56 -1.28
C ASP A 50 4.76 21.64 -1.36
N ASN A 51 5.47 20.82 -0.57
CA ASN A 51 6.93 20.68 -0.62
C ASN A 51 7.42 19.62 -1.63
N GLY A 52 6.55 19.03 -2.43
CA GLY A 52 6.90 18.08 -3.50
C GLY A 52 7.19 16.65 -3.04
N PHE A 53 6.89 16.29 -1.80
CA PHE A 53 7.00 14.91 -1.35
C PHE A 53 5.86 14.05 -1.90
N ARG A 54 6.17 12.83 -2.30
CA ARG A 54 5.18 11.77 -2.41
C ARG A 54 4.67 11.41 -1.02
N THR A 55 3.41 10.97 -0.96
CA THR A 55 2.76 10.67 0.32
C THR A 55 2.16 9.27 0.35
N THR A 56 2.32 8.59 1.49
CA THR A 56 1.69 7.29 1.76
C THR A 56 1.11 7.26 3.16
N ILE A 57 0.14 6.40 3.39
CA ILE A 57 -0.54 6.32 4.68
C ILE A 57 -1.07 4.90 4.92
N HIS A 58 -0.83 4.35 6.11
CA HIS A 58 -1.55 3.17 6.57
C HIS A 58 -3.02 3.54 6.80
N ALA A 59 -3.93 2.87 6.13
CA ALA A 59 -5.37 3.08 6.33
C ALA A 59 -6.16 1.83 5.96
N GLY A 60 -7.05 1.38 6.85
CA GLY A 60 -7.89 0.21 6.62
C GLY A 60 -7.14 -1.11 6.74
N GLU A 61 -6.14 -1.17 7.60
CA GLU A 61 -5.58 -2.40 8.14
C GLU A 61 -6.43 -2.86 9.32
N GLU A 62 -6.31 -2.17 10.47
CA GLU A 62 -7.15 -2.40 11.65
C GLU A 62 -8.36 -1.48 11.68
N GLY A 63 -8.28 -0.33 11.01
CA GLY A 63 -9.30 0.70 10.97
C GLY A 63 -10.37 0.45 9.90
N PRO A 64 -11.50 1.18 9.97
CA PRO A 64 -12.63 1.01 9.07
C PRO A 64 -12.32 1.54 7.66
N ALA A 65 -13.15 1.13 6.66
CA ALA A 65 -13.13 1.68 5.30
C ALA A 65 -13.20 3.21 5.24
N ALA A 66 -13.83 3.85 6.23
CA ALA A 66 -13.86 5.30 6.35
C ALA A 66 -12.46 5.92 6.46
N TYR A 67 -11.45 5.21 7.02
CA TYR A 67 -10.07 5.69 7.06
C TYR A 67 -9.40 5.62 5.69
N VAL A 68 -9.70 4.58 4.90
CA VAL A 68 -9.27 4.50 3.50
C VAL A 68 -9.91 5.64 2.68
N ARG A 69 -11.19 5.94 2.91
CA ARG A 69 -11.87 7.10 2.28
C ARG A 69 -11.17 8.41 2.62
N GLN A 70 -10.87 8.64 3.91
CA GLN A 70 -10.15 9.84 4.34
C GLN A 70 -8.75 9.94 3.71
N ALA A 71 -8.02 8.81 3.60
CA ALA A 71 -6.73 8.78 2.92
C ALA A 71 -6.84 9.17 1.44
N LEU A 72 -7.86 8.63 0.75
CA LEU A 72 -8.17 8.98 -0.63
C LEU A 72 -8.52 10.47 -0.80
N ASP A 73 -9.27 11.05 0.15
CA ASP A 73 -9.66 12.47 0.16
C ASP A 73 -8.46 13.39 0.46
N LEU A 74 -7.46 12.93 1.20
CA LEU A 74 -6.20 13.63 1.42
C LEU A 74 -5.32 13.70 0.17
N GLY A 75 -5.64 12.91 -0.87
CA GLY A 75 -4.90 12.89 -2.13
C GLY A 75 -3.53 12.24 -2.02
N VAL A 76 -3.37 11.23 -1.16
CA VAL A 76 -2.10 10.50 -1.04
C VAL A 76 -1.80 9.72 -2.31
N ASP A 77 -0.52 9.52 -2.60
CA ASP A 77 -0.07 8.81 -3.81
C ASP A 77 -0.25 7.29 -3.66
N ARG A 78 -0.28 6.76 -2.44
CA ARG A 78 -0.43 5.33 -2.14
C ARG A 78 -1.04 5.13 -0.76
N ILE A 79 -1.82 4.06 -0.59
CA ILE A 79 -2.40 3.66 0.70
C ILE A 79 -1.78 2.32 1.08
N ASP A 80 -1.20 2.26 2.28
CA ASP A 80 -0.64 1.03 2.79
C ASP A 80 -1.76 0.20 3.44
N HIS A 81 -1.75 -1.11 3.21
CA HIS A 81 -2.79 -2.11 3.50
C HIS A 81 -4.09 -1.87 2.71
N GLY A 82 -5.01 -1.08 3.20
CA GLY A 82 -6.23 -0.66 2.51
C GLY A 82 -7.33 -1.72 2.45
N ILE A 83 -7.16 -2.90 3.03
CA ILE A 83 -8.01 -4.08 2.81
C ILE A 83 -9.46 -3.90 3.31
N ALA A 84 -9.69 -3.03 4.30
CA ALA A 84 -11.03 -2.72 4.80
C ALA A 84 -11.92 -2.03 3.74
N CYS A 85 -11.35 -1.52 2.63
CA CYS A 85 -12.12 -0.88 1.56
C CYS A 85 -13.18 -1.79 0.94
N LEU A 86 -13.00 -3.14 0.98
CA LEU A 86 -13.98 -4.11 0.46
C LEU A 86 -15.35 -4.02 1.13
N THR A 87 -15.45 -3.44 2.32
CA THR A 87 -16.74 -3.22 2.99
C THR A 87 -17.54 -2.05 2.39
N ASP A 88 -16.94 -1.26 1.49
CA ASP A 88 -17.55 -0.14 0.78
C ASP A 88 -17.33 -0.27 -0.74
N PRO A 89 -18.31 -0.81 -1.48
CA PRO A 89 -18.18 -0.98 -2.94
C PRO A 89 -17.98 0.33 -3.71
N GLY A 90 -18.44 1.46 -3.16
CA GLY A 90 -18.20 2.79 -3.75
C GLY A 90 -16.73 3.17 -3.64
N LEU A 91 -16.13 2.93 -2.49
CA LEU A 91 -14.70 3.18 -2.25
C LEU A 91 -13.81 2.29 -3.14
N VAL A 92 -14.18 1.00 -3.31
CA VAL A 92 -13.46 0.08 -4.20
C VAL A 92 -13.45 0.60 -5.64
N ARG A 93 -14.61 1.08 -6.16
CA ARG A 93 -14.67 1.69 -7.50
C ARG A 93 -13.78 2.92 -7.60
N ASP A 94 -13.84 3.83 -6.62
CA ASP A 94 -13.04 5.07 -6.62
C ASP A 94 -11.54 4.76 -6.62
N LEU A 95 -11.09 3.77 -5.85
CA LEU A 95 -9.70 3.31 -5.81
C LEU A 95 -9.25 2.74 -7.17
N ALA A 96 -10.10 1.91 -7.80
CA ALA A 96 -9.83 1.32 -9.10
C ALA A 96 -9.77 2.38 -10.22
N GLU A 97 -10.76 3.28 -10.27
CA GLU A 97 -10.84 4.35 -11.29
C GLU A 97 -9.68 5.34 -11.17
N ARG A 98 -9.33 5.73 -9.94
CA ARG A 98 -8.21 6.65 -9.65
C ARG A 98 -6.86 5.98 -9.68
N LYS A 99 -6.80 4.65 -9.79
CA LYS A 99 -5.57 3.83 -9.80
C LYS A 99 -4.67 4.10 -8.61
N ILE A 100 -5.27 4.34 -7.43
CA ILE A 100 -4.50 4.51 -6.19
C ILE A 100 -3.99 3.14 -5.74
N PRO A 101 -2.66 2.94 -5.62
CA PRO A 101 -2.12 1.65 -5.22
C PRO A 101 -2.39 1.34 -3.74
N LEU A 102 -2.69 0.06 -3.47
CA LEU A 102 -2.72 -0.48 -2.10
C LEU A 102 -1.52 -1.41 -1.91
N THR A 103 -0.71 -1.18 -0.86
CA THR A 103 0.40 -2.07 -0.51
C THR A 103 -0.07 -3.11 0.52
N VAL A 104 -0.59 -4.22 0.02
CA VAL A 104 -1.21 -5.27 0.84
C VAL A 104 -0.13 -6.18 1.42
N CYS A 105 -0.26 -6.54 2.71
CA CYS A 105 0.71 -7.33 3.46
C CYS A 105 0.05 -8.59 4.04
N PRO A 106 -0.14 -9.67 3.25
CA PRO A 106 -1.00 -10.80 3.63
C PRO A 106 -0.56 -11.55 4.89
N LEU A 107 0.73 -11.85 5.05
CA LEU A 107 1.23 -12.55 6.24
C LEU A 107 1.14 -11.69 7.50
N SER A 108 1.39 -10.37 7.37
CA SER A 108 1.14 -9.41 8.45
C SER A 108 -0.32 -9.41 8.86
N ASN A 109 -1.25 -9.28 7.91
CA ASN A 109 -2.69 -9.28 8.17
C ASN A 109 -3.17 -10.59 8.84
N LEU A 110 -2.56 -11.74 8.48
CA LEU A 110 -2.84 -13.01 9.15
C LEU A 110 -2.32 -13.03 10.60
N ARG A 111 -1.07 -12.61 10.82
CA ARG A 111 -0.43 -12.58 12.15
C ARG A 111 -1.11 -11.62 13.11
N LEU A 112 -1.50 -10.47 12.63
CA LEU A 112 -2.25 -9.45 13.40
C LEU A 112 -3.73 -9.82 13.58
N LYS A 113 -4.17 -10.96 12.98
CA LYS A 113 -5.56 -11.43 13.04
C LYS A 113 -6.56 -10.45 12.43
N VAL A 114 -6.10 -9.65 11.50
CA VAL A 114 -6.97 -8.79 10.67
C VAL A 114 -7.83 -9.64 9.74
N VAL A 115 -7.27 -10.75 9.27
CA VAL A 115 -7.98 -11.81 8.55
C VAL A 115 -7.90 -13.13 9.32
N PRO A 116 -8.95 -13.97 9.31
CA PRO A 116 -8.96 -15.23 10.05
C PRO A 116 -8.08 -16.31 9.40
N SER A 117 -7.85 -16.24 8.10
CA SER A 117 -6.98 -17.14 7.33
C SER A 117 -6.58 -16.48 6.00
N LEU A 118 -5.48 -16.93 5.38
CA LEU A 118 -5.10 -16.48 4.03
C LEU A 118 -6.14 -16.84 2.97
N ALA A 119 -6.86 -17.96 3.12
CA ALA A 119 -7.93 -18.33 2.21
C ALA A 119 -9.11 -17.33 2.20
N GLN A 120 -9.23 -16.52 3.25
CA GLN A 120 -10.25 -15.47 3.38
C GLN A 120 -9.66 -14.07 3.16
N HIS A 121 -8.37 -13.99 2.77
CA HIS A 121 -7.72 -12.71 2.53
C HIS A 121 -8.31 -12.02 1.29
N PRO A 122 -8.60 -10.70 1.36
CA PRO A 122 -9.32 -9.98 0.29
C PRO A 122 -8.49 -9.70 -0.98
N LEU A 123 -7.22 -10.09 -1.04
CA LEU A 123 -6.30 -9.78 -2.15
C LEU A 123 -6.91 -10.11 -3.53
N LYS A 124 -7.40 -11.33 -3.72
CA LYS A 124 -7.97 -11.75 -5.02
C LYS A 124 -9.22 -10.95 -5.39
N ALA A 125 -10.09 -10.69 -4.41
CA ALA A 125 -11.30 -9.90 -4.64
C ALA A 125 -10.98 -8.44 -5.02
N LEU A 126 -9.94 -7.85 -4.42
CA LEU A 126 -9.46 -6.50 -4.80
C LEU A 126 -8.88 -6.49 -6.21
N MET A 127 -8.09 -7.51 -6.59
CA MET A 127 -7.58 -7.67 -7.95
C MET A 127 -8.71 -7.77 -8.97
N ASP A 128 -9.72 -8.63 -8.70
CA ASP A 128 -10.86 -8.85 -9.58
C ASP A 128 -11.74 -7.60 -9.72
N ALA A 129 -11.76 -6.75 -8.70
CA ALA A 129 -12.42 -5.45 -8.74
C ALA A 129 -11.61 -4.36 -9.48
N GLY A 130 -10.41 -4.69 -10.00
CA GLY A 130 -9.54 -3.77 -10.73
C GLY A 130 -8.75 -2.80 -9.85
N VAL A 131 -8.70 -3.03 -8.54
CA VAL A 131 -7.87 -2.21 -7.65
C VAL A 131 -6.40 -2.51 -7.89
N HIS A 132 -5.57 -1.47 -7.95
CA HIS A 132 -4.14 -1.59 -8.13
C HIS A 132 -3.50 -2.04 -6.81
N VAL A 133 -3.41 -3.36 -6.60
CA VAL A 133 -2.81 -3.94 -5.39
C VAL A 133 -1.41 -4.46 -5.66
N THR A 134 -0.54 -4.34 -4.66
CA THR A 134 0.78 -4.99 -4.60
C THR A 134 0.84 -5.92 -3.40
N VAL A 135 1.76 -6.89 -3.42
CA VAL A 135 2.03 -7.77 -2.28
C VAL A 135 3.35 -7.38 -1.66
N ASN A 136 3.36 -7.19 -0.36
CA ASN A 136 4.50 -6.70 0.41
C ASN A 136 4.69 -7.53 1.67
N SER A 137 5.89 -7.48 2.24
CA SER A 137 6.27 -8.29 3.40
C SER A 137 5.93 -7.64 4.73
N ASP A 138 5.74 -6.32 4.76
CA ASP A 138 5.71 -5.55 6.01
C ASP A 138 7.02 -5.78 6.80
N ASP A 139 6.96 -6.23 8.04
CA ASP A 139 8.10 -6.53 8.91
C ASP A 139 8.45 -8.04 8.90
N PRO A 140 9.27 -8.55 7.97
CA PRO A 140 9.53 -9.98 7.79
C PRO A 140 9.92 -10.74 9.06
N PRO A 141 10.76 -10.17 9.96
CA PRO A 141 11.13 -10.87 11.18
C PRO A 141 9.97 -11.10 12.16
N TYR A 142 8.91 -10.29 12.07
CA TYR A 142 7.72 -10.41 12.91
C TYR A 142 6.62 -11.25 12.27
N PHE A 143 6.56 -11.28 10.94
CA PHE A 143 5.44 -11.87 10.19
C PHE A 143 5.82 -13.13 9.43
N ASP A 144 7.04 -13.66 9.64
CA ASP A 144 7.53 -14.94 9.11
C ASP A 144 7.50 -15.04 7.59
N GLY A 145 7.94 -13.97 6.88
CA GLY A 145 8.08 -14.06 5.43
C GLY A 145 8.42 -12.76 4.73
N TYR A 146 9.27 -12.87 3.74
CA TYR A 146 9.57 -11.82 2.78
C TYR A 146 8.52 -11.79 1.67
N VAL A 147 8.76 -11.04 0.61
CA VAL A 147 7.82 -10.89 -0.52
C VAL A 147 7.55 -12.21 -1.22
N SER A 148 8.59 -13.04 -1.40
CA SER A 148 8.44 -14.34 -2.07
C SER A 148 7.51 -15.28 -1.30
N GLU A 149 7.68 -15.39 0.02
CA GLU A 149 6.83 -16.20 0.88
C GLU A 149 5.38 -15.69 0.85
N ASN A 150 5.17 -14.36 0.94
CA ASN A 150 3.84 -13.77 0.82
C ASN A 150 3.17 -14.15 -0.51
N LEU A 151 3.89 -14.09 -1.63
CA LEU A 151 3.35 -14.45 -2.95
C LEU A 151 3.03 -15.94 -3.04
N ILE A 152 3.93 -16.82 -2.55
CA ILE A 152 3.75 -18.28 -2.57
C ILE A 152 2.56 -18.69 -1.71
N GLU A 153 2.48 -18.21 -0.47
CA GLU A 153 1.39 -18.52 0.44
C GLU A 153 0.04 -18.00 -0.07
N CYS A 154 0.01 -16.79 -0.64
CA CYS A 154 -1.19 -16.26 -1.28
C CYS A 154 -1.58 -17.06 -2.53
N GLN A 155 -0.61 -17.49 -3.35
CA GLN A 155 -0.88 -18.32 -4.51
C GLN A 155 -1.58 -19.63 -4.11
N HIS A 156 -1.07 -20.29 -3.08
CA HIS A 156 -1.66 -21.53 -2.59
C HIS A 156 -3.05 -21.30 -1.97
N ALA A 157 -3.17 -20.32 -1.08
CA ALA A 157 -4.39 -20.10 -0.30
C ALA A 157 -5.55 -19.51 -1.12
N LEU A 158 -5.25 -18.67 -2.11
CA LEU A 158 -6.24 -17.97 -2.92
C LEU A 158 -6.35 -18.53 -4.35
N HIS A 159 -5.61 -19.60 -4.65
CA HIS A 159 -5.55 -20.21 -5.99
C HIS A 159 -5.19 -19.22 -7.10
N LEU A 160 -4.21 -18.31 -6.80
CA LEU A 160 -3.78 -17.33 -7.78
C LEU A 160 -3.12 -18.02 -8.98
N SER A 161 -3.50 -17.59 -10.18
CA SER A 161 -2.89 -18.03 -11.42
C SER A 161 -1.47 -17.45 -11.58
N LYS A 162 -0.72 -17.98 -12.55
CA LYS A 162 0.57 -17.37 -12.95
C LYS A 162 0.38 -15.92 -13.39
N ASP A 163 -0.69 -15.63 -14.13
CA ASP A 163 -0.98 -14.28 -14.62
C ASP A 163 -1.33 -13.33 -13.48
N ASP A 164 -2.00 -13.80 -12.42
CA ASP A 164 -2.23 -13.01 -11.19
C ASP A 164 -0.89 -12.64 -10.53
N ILE A 165 0.03 -13.59 -10.39
CA ILE A 165 1.37 -13.33 -9.81
C ILE A 165 2.17 -12.34 -10.67
N VAL A 166 2.14 -12.50 -12.00
CA VAL A 166 2.79 -11.56 -12.92
C VAL A 166 2.16 -10.16 -12.79
N THR A 167 0.86 -10.08 -12.66
CA THR A 167 0.14 -8.82 -12.46
C THR A 167 0.58 -8.14 -11.16
N LEU A 168 0.65 -8.88 -10.04
CA LEU A 168 1.12 -8.35 -8.76
C LEU A 168 2.58 -7.86 -8.85
N ALA A 169 3.46 -8.61 -9.52
CA ALA A 169 4.84 -8.19 -9.74
C ALA A 169 4.94 -6.90 -10.56
N ARG A 170 4.16 -6.77 -11.64
CA ARG A 170 4.10 -5.56 -12.47
C ARG A 170 3.55 -4.37 -11.67
N ASN A 171 2.50 -4.61 -10.89
CA ASN A 171 1.89 -3.59 -10.03
C ASN A 171 2.92 -3.01 -9.04
N SER A 172 3.82 -3.83 -8.50
CA SER A 172 4.84 -3.36 -7.55
C SER A 172 5.74 -2.29 -8.16
N PHE A 173 6.16 -2.45 -9.43
CA PHE A 173 6.96 -1.43 -10.12
C PHE A 173 6.14 -0.21 -10.53
N ASN A 174 4.89 -0.40 -10.95
CA ASN A 174 3.99 0.70 -11.29
C ASN A 174 3.59 1.55 -10.06
N ALA A 175 3.58 0.96 -8.86
CA ALA A 175 3.28 1.62 -7.60
C ALA A 175 4.53 2.22 -6.92
N ALA A 176 5.73 1.90 -7.37
CA ALA A 176 6.97 2.37 -6.78
C ALA A 176 7.21 3.85 -7.09
N PHE A 177 7.86 4.56 -6.16
CA PHE A 177 8.27 5.96 -6.34
C PHE A 177 9.64 6.02 -7.04
N ILE A 178 9.71 5.44 -8.22
CA ILE A 178 10.88 5.39 -9.10
C ILE A 178 10.60 6.15 -10.40
N THR A 179 11.63 6.37 -11.22
CA THR A 179 11.46 7.02 -12.53
C THR A 179 10.70 6.12 -13.51
N GLN A 180 10.11 6.72 -14.53
CA GLN A 180 9.43 5.97 -15.58
C GLN A 180 10.37 5.01 -16.33
N ASP A 181 11.63 5.40 -16.53
CA ASP A 181 12.63 4.56 -17.20
C ASP A 181 13.02 3.35 -16.36
N GLU A 182 13.17 3.52 -15.04
CA GLU A 182 13.41 2.41 -14.11
C GLU A 182 12.23 1.44 -14.09
N ALA A 183 11.00 1.97 -14.01
CA ALA A 183 9.79 1.14 -14.08
C ALA A 183 9.69 0.39 -15.40
N ALA A 184 9.91 1.06 -16.54
CA ALA A 184 9.88 0.45 -17.87
C ALA A 184 10.94 -0.66 -18.01
N GLY A 185 12.16 -0.43 -17.50
CA GLY A 185 13.22 -1.43 -17.48
C GLY A 185 12.85 -2.67 -16.68
N ALA A 186 12.25 -2.50 -15.50
CA ALA A 186 11.79 -3.61 -14.67
C ALA A 186 10.64 -4.40 -15.34
N LEU A 187 9.67 -3.68 -15.92
CA LEU A 187 8.55 -4.31 -16.65
C LEU A 187 9.03 -5.12 -17.85
N ALA A 188 10.02 -4.61 -18.61
CA ALA A 188 10.62 -5.35 -19.72
C ALA A 188 11.33 -6.64 -19.26
N GLN A 189 11.98 -6.63 -18.08
CA GLN A 189 12.56 -7.84 -17.49
C GLN A 189 11.49 -8.88 -17.13
N ILE A 190 10.35 -8.45 -16.56
CA ILE A 190 9.22 -9.33 -16.28
C ILE A 190 8.69 -9.95 -17.59
N ASP A 191 8.53 -9.15 -18.65
CA ASP A 191 8.06 -9.64 -19.96
C ASP A 191 9.01 -10.65 -20.57
N ALA A 192 10.32 -10.39 -20.55
CA ALA A 192 11.34 -11.30 -21.03
C ALA A 192 11.37 -12.62 -20.24
N TYR A 193 11.22 -12.54 -18.91
CA TYR A 193 11.16 -13.71 -18.04
C TYR A 193 9.92 -14.56 -18.34
N THR A 194 8.76 -13.95 -18.38
CA THR A 194 7.48 -14.66 -18.55
C THR A 194 7.30 -15.25 -19.95
N ALA A 195 7.92 -14.66 -20.99
CA ALA A 195 7.91 -15.21 -22.34
C ALA A 195 8.51 -16.62 -22.43
N ASN A 196 9.42 -16.98 -21.53
CA ASN A 196 10.06 -18.29 -21.49
C ASN A 196 9.24 -19.39 -20.81
N PHE A 197 8.10 -19.04 -20.20
CA PHE A 197 7.23 -19.95 -19.42
C PHE A 197 5.82 -20.12 -20.00
N ARG A 198 5.61 -19.70 -21.24
CA ARG A 198 4.37 -19.90 -22.00
C ARG A 198 4.35 -21.24 -22.71
#